data_a8516aa1c172014af40dbd19aabb49fd
#
_entry.id   a8516aa1c172014af40dbd19aabb49fd
#
_cell.length_a   1.000
_cell.length_b   1.000
_cell.length_c   1.000
_cell.angle_alpha   90.00
_cell.angle_beta   90.00
_cell.angle_gamma   90.00
#
_symmetry.space_group_name_H-M   'P 1'
#
loop_
_entity.id
_entity.type
_entity.pdbx_description
1 polymer ?
#
loop_
_entity_poly.entity_id
_entity_poly.type
_entity_poly.pdbx_seq_one_letter_code
_entity_poly.pdbx_strand_id
1 'polypeptide(L)'
;YIQCHYKISNDDYLFTLSMFVVEPDIWIRQHDWRDLIKVEQDALYYLWKEVGEGMGIKDIPDSFDALCEWSWEYERKHMRYAATNEKVVAPTVDMILNPLPNFLQPLVRSIVPALMSDRLAEATGFPKANRGRRWPLGGSSSSGPSS
;
A
#
# COMPACT_ATOMS: atom_id res chain seq x y z
N TYR A 1 20.04 -6.07 14.03
CA TYR A 1 21.16 -5.14 13.75
C TYR A 1 20.66 -3.74 13.42
N ILE A 2 19.68 -3.59 12.55
CA ILE A 2 19.11 -2.28 12.14
C ILE A 2 18.43 -1.57 13.32
N GLN A 3 17.68 -2.30 14.14
CA GLN A 3 16.97 -1.74 15.30
C GLN A 3 17.92 -1.13 16.36
N CYS A 4 19.18 -1.58 16.41
CA CYS A 4 20.17 -1.04 17.35
C CYS A 4 20.75 0.32 16.90
N HIS A 5 20.67 0.64 15.60
CA HIS A 5 21.29 1.83 15.02
C HIS A 5 20.30 2.96 14.72
N TYR A 6 19.02 2.61 14.49
CA TYR A 6 17.98 3.57 14.14
C TYR A 6 16.79 3.42 15.07
N LYS A 7 16.32 4.53 15.65
CA LYS A 7 15.08 4.58 16.43
C LYS A 7 13.88 4.59 15.47
N ILE A 8 13.51 3.42 14.97
CA ILE A 8 12.30 3.26 14.18
C ILE A 8 11.13 3.03 15.14
N SER A 9 10.03 3.74 14.96
CA SER A 9 8.85 3.62 15.81
C SER A 9 8.13 2.29 15.57
N ASN A 10 7.36 1.84 16.57
CA ASN A 10 6.49 0.66 16.39
C ASN A 10 5.48 0.87 15.26
N ASP A 11 4.96 2.09 15.14
CA ASP A 11 3.97 2.43 14.11
C ASP A 11 4.56 2.35 12.69
N ASP A 12 5.84 2.69 12.50
CA ASP A 12 6.51 2.53 11.20
C ASP A 12 6.65 1.04 10.83
N TYR A 13 6.97 0.19 11.82
CA TYR A 13 7.01 -1.26 11.60
C TYR A 13 5.63 -1.83 11.32
N LEU A 14 4.62 -1.39 12.06
CA LEU A 14 3.23 -1.80 11.85
C LEU A 14 2.72 -1.33 10.49
N PHE A 15 3.06 -0.12 10.07
CA PHE A 15 2.72 0.37 8.73
C PHE A 15 3.38 -0.47 7.64
N THR A 16 4.66 -0.80 7.80
CA THR A 16 5.36 -1.69 6.86
C THR A 16 4.70 -3.06 6.79
N LEU A 17 4.32 -3.64 7.94
CA LEU A 17 3.58 -4.90 8.01
C LEU A 17 2.24 -4.80 7.27
N SER A 18 1.49 -3.72 7.48
CA SER A 18 0.20 -3.50 6.85
C SER A 18 0.28 -3.44 5.32
N MET A 19 1.38 -2.96 4.76
CA MET A 19 1.60 -2.93 3.30
C MET A 19 1.59 -4.34 2.69
N PHE A 20 2.09 -5.36 3.40
CA PHE A 20 2.06 -6.74 2.93
C PHE A 20 0.67 -7.39 2.98
N VAL A 21 -0.25 -6.80 3.72
CA VAL A 21 -1.64 -7.29 3.85
C VAL A 21 -2.59 -6.50 2.96
N VAL A 22 -2.49 -5.18 2.99
CA VAL A 22 -3.43 -4.26 2.35
C VAL A 22 -3.16 -4.09 0.85
N GLU A 23 -1.88 -3.90 0.47
CA GLU A 23 -1.52 -3.65 -0.93
C GLU A 23 -1.84 -4.83 -1.86
N PRO A 24 -1.60 -6.10 -1.50
CA PRO A 24 -2.01 -7.23 -2.34
C PRO A 24 -3.52 -7.28 -2.62
N ASP A 25 -4.37 -7.01 -1.61
CA ASP A 25 -5.83 -6.95 -1.79
C ASP A 25 -6.22 -5.83 -2.76
N ILE A 26 -5.65 -4.64 -2.57
CA ILE A 26 -5.88 -3.50 -3.45
C ILE A 26 -5.43 -3.81 -4.88
N TRP A 27 -4.24 -4.40 -5.04
CA TRP A 27 -3.69 -4.74 -6.34
C TRP A 27 -4.55 -5.77 -7.08
N ILE A 28 -4.96 -6.85 -6.41
CA ILE A 28 -5.83 -7.89 -6.96
C ILE A 28 -7.17 -7.28 -7.38
N ARG A 29 -7.78 -6.49 -6.51
CA ARG A 29 -9.06 -5.80 -6.79
C ARG A 29 -9.02 -4.87 -8.00
N GLN A 30 -7.84 -4.35 -8.34
CA GLN A 30 -7.67 -3.43 -9.47
C GLN A 30 -7.26 -4.10 -10.78
N HIS A 31 -6.56 -5.23 -10.72
CA HIS A 31 -5.87 -5.79 -11.87
C HIS A 31 -6.20 -7.24 -12.15
N ASP A 32 -6.83 -7.94 -11.21
CA ASP A 32 -7.19 -9.35 -11.37
C ASP A 32 -8.65 -9.49 -11.84
N TRP A 33 -9.00 -10.71 -12.23
CA TRP A 33 -10.34 -11.09 -12.74
C TRP A 33 -11.39 -11.21 -11.61
N ARG A 34 -10.98 -11.31 -10.34
CA ARG A 34 -11.85 -11.33 -9.16
C ARG A 34 -11.20 -10.71 -7.93
N ASP A 35 -12.02 -10.27 -7.01
CA ASP A 35 -11.57 -9.82 -5.69
C ASP A 35 -11.21 -11.02 -4.79
N LEU A 36 -10.37 -10.78 -3.77
CA LEU A 36 -10.15 -11.73 -2.69
C LEU A 36 -11.47 -11.93 -1.92
N ILE A 37 -11.82 -13.20 -1.65
CA ILE A 37 -12.92 -13.51 -0.75
C ILE A 37 -12.46 -13.34 0.71
N LYS A 38 -13.43 -13.17 1.62
CA LYS A 38 -13.11 -12.87 3.04
C LYS A 38 -12.14 -13.86 3.68
N VAL A 39 -12.27 -15.15 3.36
CA VAL A 39 -11.36 -16.19 3.88
C VAL A 39 -9.93 -16.00 3.41
N GLU A 40 -9.71 -15.54 2.18
CA GLU A 40 -8.40 -15.27 1.62
C GLU A 40 -7.77 -14.02 2.27
N GLN A 41 -8.58 -12.97 2.48
CA GLN A 41 -8.16 -11.76 3.20
C GLN A 41 -7.78 -12.09 4.65
N ASP A 42 -8.60 -12.89 5.34
CA ASP A 42 -8.34 -13.29 6.72
C ASP A 42 -7.09 -14.20 6.81
N ALA A 43 -6.90 -15.11 5.86
CA ALA A 43 -5.69 -15.95 5.80
C ALA A 43 -4.43 -15.11 5.60
N LEU A 44 -4.48 -14.12 4.70
CA LEU A 44 -3.37 -13.19 4.48
C LEU A 44 -3.07 -12.36 5.74
N TYR A 45 -4.12 -11.87 6.40
CA TYR A 45 -4.00 -11.13 7.64
C TYR A 45 -3.37 -11.96 8.76
N TYR A 46 -3.86 -13.18 9.02
CA TYR A 46 -3.34 -14.03 10.09
C TYR A 46 -1.89 -14.45 9.86
N LEU A 47 -1.53 -14.74 8.61
CA LEU A 47 -0.14 -15.05 8.24
C LEU A 47 0.80 -13.89 8.64
N TRP A 48 0.46 -12.68 8.22
CA TRP A 48 1.30 -11.52 8.50
C TRP A 48 1.23 -11.05 9.94
N LYS A 49 0.09 -11.26 10.63
CA LYS A 49 -0.02 -11.02 12.08
C LYS A 49 0.96 -11.88 12.84
N GLU A 50 1.04 -13.17 12.54
CA GLU A 50 2.00 -14.10 13.18
C GLU A 50 3.44 -13.65 12.94
N VAL A 51 3.78 -13.25 11.72
CA VAL A 51 5.10 -12.68 11.39
C VAL A 51 5.37 -11.41 12.20
N GLY A 52 4.41 -10.50 12.27
CA GLY A 52 4.54 -9.24 13.01
C GLY A 52 4.74 -9.46 14.52
N GLU A 53 3.96 -10.35 15.10
CA GLU A 53 4.12 -10.75 16.51
C GLU A 53 5.51 -11.39 16.76
N GLY A 54 5.97 -12.27 15.87
CA GLY A 54 7.30 -12.85 15.88
C GLY A 54 8.43 -11.82 15.75
N MET A 55 8.19 -10.71 15.05
CA MET A 55 9.11 -9.57 14.97
C MET A 55 9.03 -8.64 16.18
N GLY A 56 8.07 -8.84 17.09
CA GLY A 56 7.87 -8.01 18.27
C GLY A 56 7.11 -6.71 18.00
N ILE A 57 6.36 -6.64 16.90
CA ILE A 57 5.46 -5.50 16.59
C ILE A 57 4.29 -5.58 17.56
N LYS A 58 3.96 -4.45 18.18
CA LYS A 58 2.89 -4.32 19.16
C LYS A 58 1.66 -3.66 18.56
N ASP A 59 0.53 -3.87 19.24
CA ASP A 59 -0.74 -3.19 18.94
C ASP A 59 -1.23 -3.43 17.51
N ILE A 60 -0.99 -4.64 16.97
CA ILE A 60 -1.50 -5.06 15.67
C ILE A 60 -3.03 -5.14 15.77
N PRO A 61 -3.79 -4.39 14.94
CA PRO A 61 -5.25 -4.45 14.94
C PRO A 61 -5.80 -5.87 14.78
N ASP A 62 -6.94 -6.18 15.42
CA ASP A 62 -7.43 -7.56 15.56
C ASP A 62 -8.14 -8.15 14.34
N SER A 63 -8.25 -7.41 13.24
CA SER A 63 -8.87 -7.90 12.00
C SER A 63 -8.24 -7.27 10.77
N PHE A 64 -8.46 -7.92 9.62
CA PHE A 64 -8.08 -7.37 8.31
C PHE A 64 -8.64 -5.96 8.09
N ASP A 65 -9.95 -5.77 8.36
CA ASP A 65 -10.61 -4.49 8.13
C ASP A 65 -10.06 -3.39 9.06
N ALA A 66 -9.83 -3.71 10.33
CA ALA A 66 -9.24 -2.78 11.30
C ALA A 66 -7.80 -2.41 10.93
N LEU A 67 -7.02 -3.36 10.40
CA LEU A 67 -5.67 -3.10 9.91
C LEU A 67 -5.68 -2.19 8.68
N CYS A 68 -6.62 -2.39 7.76
CA CYS A 68 -6.83 -1.51 6.61
C CYS A 68 -7.15 -0.07 7.04
N GLU A 69 -8.10 0.12 7.96
CA GLU A 69 -8.48 1.45 8.46
C GLU A 69 -7.29 2.14 9.14
N TRP A 70 -6.58 1.42 9.99
CA TRP A 70 -5.40 1.93 10.67
C TRP A 70 -4.30 2.35 9.65
N SER A 71 -4.03 1.50 8.66
CA SER A 71 -3.04 1.77 7.62
C SER A 71 -3.38 3.03 6.81
N TRP A 72 -4.64 3.19 6.42
CA TRP A 72 -5.11 4.38 5.69
C TRP A 72 -5.03 5.67 6.53
N GLU A 73 -5.32 5.58 7.82
CA GLU A 73 -5.18 6.73 8.70
C GLU A 73 -3.72 7.12 8.88
N TYR A 74 -2.84 6.13 9.08
CA TYR A 74 -1.41 6.34 9.19
C TYR A 74 -0.83 6.97 7.91
N GLU A 75 -1.17 6.41 6.75
CA GLU A 75 -0.78 6.93 5.44
C GLU A 75 -1.24 8.38 5.26
N ARG A 76 -2.49 8.68 5.56
CA ARG A 76 -3.04 10.04 5.44
C ARG A 76 -2.32 11.05 6.33
N LYS A 77 -1.87 10.61 7.51
CA LYS A 77 -1.21 11.46 8.49
C LYS A 77 0.27 11.69 8.18
N HIS A 78 0.97 10.68 7.71
CA HIS A 78 2.42 10.67 7.60
C HIS A 78 2.94 10.72 6.15
N MET A 79 2.20 10.20 5.18
CA MET A 79 2.64 10.22 3.79
C MET A 79 2.45 11.60 3.17
N ARG A 80 3.55 12.32 3.04
CA ARG A 80 3.60 13.68 2.46
C ARG A 80 4.76 13.78 1.49
N TYR A 81 4.61 14.66 0.50
CA TYR A 81 5.70 14.98 -0.40
C TYR A 81 6.93 15.47 0.37
N ALA A 82 8.08 14.91 0.02
CA ALA A 82 9.37 15.41 0.43
C ALA A 82 10.35 15.30 -0.75
N ALA A 83 11.17 16.32 -0.96
CA ALA A 83 12.18 16.33 -2.03
C ALA A 83 13.22 15.18 -1.89
N THR A 84 13.36 14.63 -0.68
CA THR A 84 14.16 13.44 -0.42
C THR A 84 13.54 12.17 -1.01
N ASN A 85 12.20 12.08 -1.05
CA ASN A 85 11.49 10.93 -1.61
C ASN A 85 11.73 10.84 -3.13
N GLU A 86 11.68 11.97 -3.83
CA GLU A 86 11.98 12.04 -5.26
C GLU A 86 13.39 11.54 -5.57
N LYS A 87 14.39 11.92 -4.75
CA LYS A 87 15.79 11.48 -4.89
C LYS A 87 15.98 9.97 -4.70
N VAL A 88 15.13 9.33 -3.90
CA VAL A 88 15.16 7.88 -3.65
C VAL A 88 14.42 7.13 -4.75
N VAL A 89 13.30 7.65 -5.21
CA VAL A 89 12.45 6.98 -6.20
C VAL A 89 13.09 6.97 -7.59
N ALA A 90 13.77 8.03 -8.00
CA ALA A 90 14.40 8.09 -9.32
C ALA A 90 15.38 6.94 -9.57
N PRO A 91 16.37 6.66 -8.70
CA PRO A 91 17.26 5.50 -8.85
C PRO A 91 16.52 4.15 -8.79
N THR A 92 15.44 4.06 -7.99
CA THR A 92 14.64 2.84 -7.90
C THR A 92 13.95 2.52 -9.22
N VAL A 93 13.36 3.53 -9.86
CA VAL A 93 12.77 3.39 -11.19
C VAL A 93 13.82 3.01 -12.22
N ASP A 94 14.99 3.65 -12.19
CA ASP A 94 16.10 3.32 -13.09
C ASP A 94 16.59 1.88 -12.89
N MET A 95 16.64 1.40 -11.65
CA MET A 95 16.99 0.01 -11.34
C MET A 95 15.98 -0.99 -11.94
N ILE A 96 14.69 -0.69 -11.88
CA ILE A 96 13.63 -1.52 -12.48
C ILE A 96 13.73 -1.51 -14.01
N LEU A 97 14.10 -0.38 -14.61
CA LEU A 97 14.22 -0.24 -16.06
C LEU A 97 15.51 -0.83 -16.64
N ASN A 98 16.56 -0.93 -15.84
CA ASN A 98 17.91 -1.32 -16.28
C ASN A 98 17.97 -2.69 -17.00
N PRO A 99 17.24 -3.75 -16.59
CA PRO A 99 17.22 -5.03 -17.32
C PRO A 99 16.43 -4.99 -18.63
N LEU A 100 15.72 -3.89 -18.92
CA LEU A 100 14.90 -3.77 -20.13
C LEU A 100 15.70 -3.20 -21.31
N PRO A 101 15.45 -3.66 -22.55
CA PRO A 101 16.02 -3.05 -23.74
C PRO A 101 15.69 -1.55 -23.83
N ASN A 102 16.63 -0.74 -24.29
CA ASN A 102 16.52 0.71 -24.30
C ASN A 102 15.28 1.23 -25.04
N PHE A 103 14.78 0.52 -26.05
CA PHE A 103 13.60 0.93 -26.79
C PHE A 103 12.29 0.75 -26.00
N LEU A 104 12.25 -0.12 -24.96
CA LEU A 104 11.10 -0.35 -24.09
C LEU A 104 11.10 0.57 -22.86
N GLN A 105 12.26 1.08 -22.45
CA GLN A 105 12.36 1.90 -21.24
C GLN A 105 11.45 3.14 -21.23
N PRO A 106 11.30 3.92 -22.32
CA PRO A 106 10.38 5.06 -22.33
C PRO A 106 8.92 4.66 -22.13
N LEU A 107 8.52 3.52 -22.73
CA LEU A 107 7.17 2.99 -22.59
C LEU A 107 6.90 2.57 -21.15
N VAL A 108 7.78 1.76 -20.55
CA VAL A 108 7.62 1.29 -19.16
C VAL A 108 7.69 2.46 -18.20
N ARG A 109 8.58 3.43 -18.39
CA ARG A 109 8.67 4.65 -17.58
C ARG A 109 7.34 5.44 -17.59
N SER A 110 6.61 5.45 -18.69
CA SER A 110 5.29 6.11 -18.78
C SER A 110 4.18 5.35 -18.03
N ILE A 111 4.36 4.04 -17.84
CA ILE A 111 3.39 3.16 -17.16
C ILE A 111 3.60 3.16 -15.64
N VAL A 112 4.84 3.35 -15.15
CA VAL A 112 5.16 3.33 -13.71
C VAL A 112 4.22 4.21 -12.87
N PRO A 113 3.96 5.50 -13.23
CA PRO A 113 3.02 6.33 -12.46
C PRO A 113 1.58 5.78 -12.46
N ALA A 114 1.21 5.01 -13.49
CA ALA A 114 -0.11 4.40 -13.58
C ALA A 114 -0.30 3.19 -12.65
N LEU A 115 0.79 2.56 -12.22
CA LEU A 115 0.81 1.46 -11.27
C LEU A 115 0.91 1.93 -9.81
N MET A 116 1.32 3.18 -9.58
CA MET A 116 1.42 3.76 -8.24
C MET A 116 0.04 4.20 -7.73
N SER A 117 -0.17 4.13 -6.41
CA SER A 117 -1.32 4.78 -5.78
C SER A 117 -1.22 6.30 -5.91
N ASP A 118 -2.36 7.00 -5.94
CA ASP A 118 -2.37 8.46 -6.09
C ASP A 118 -1.61 9.18 -4.97
N ARG A 119 -1.62 8.62 -3.74
CA ARG A 119 -0.88 9.14 -2.59
C ARG A 119 0.61 8.91 -2.72
N LEU A 120 1.02 7.73 -3.19
CA LEU A 120 2.43 7.43 -3.43
C LEU A 120 2.99 8.33 -4.53
N ALA A 121 2.23 8.53 -5.61
CA ALA A 121 2.61 9.45 -6.69
C ALA A 121 2.77 10.89 -6.16
N GLU A 122 1.85 11.35 -5.31
CA GLU A 122 1.95 12.68 -4.66
C GLU A 122 3.15 12.78 -3.73
N ALA A 123 3.37 11.78 -2.88
CA ALA A 123 4.50 11.76 -1.94
C ALA A 123 5.86 11.69 -2.62
N THR A 124 5.93 11.17 -3.84
CA THR A 124 7.16 11.00 -4.63
C THR A 124 7.34 12.03 -5.73
N GLY A 125 6.38 12.96 -5.91
CA GLY A 125 6.43 14.01 -6.94
C GLY A 125 6.14 13.53 -8.37
N PHE A 126 5.64 12.29 -8.54
CA PHE A 126 5.21 11.82 -9.86
C PHE A 126 3.87 12.47 -10.27
N PRO A 127 3.67 12.74 -11.58
CA PRO A 127 2.40 13.23 -12.07
C PRO A 127 1.30 12.20 -11.77
N LYS A 128 0.19 12.66 -11.19
CA LYS A 128 -0.98 11.81 -10.92
C LYS A 128 -1.48 11.21 -12.23
N ALA A 129 -1.58 9.89 -12.29
CA ALA A 129 -2.24 9.23 -13.39
C ALA A 129 -3.72 9.66 -13.38
N ASN A 130 -4.23 10.14 -14.53
CA ASN A 130 -5.62 10.60 -14.66
C ASN A 130 -6.59 9.40 -14.65
N ARG A 131 -6.68 8.76 -13.48
CA ARG A 131 -7.61 7.65 -13.22
C ARG A 131 -8.65 8.14 -12.24
N GLY A 132 -9.89 8.18 -12.68
CA GLY A 132 -11.06 8.35 -11.82
C GLY A 132 -11.20 7.17 -10.84
N ARG A 133 -10.31 7.05 -9.88
CA ARG A 133 -10.41 6.07 -8.80
C ARG A 133 -11.41 6.56 -7.79
N ARG A 134 -12.62 6.02 -7.86
CA ARG A 134 -13.51 6.02 -6.72
C ARG A 134 -12.97 5.01 -5.70
N TRP A 135 -12.36 5.54 -4.65
CA TRP A 135 -12.12 4.79 -3.43
C TRP A 135 -13.50 4.44 -2.84
N PRO A 136 -13.80 3.19 -2.50
CA PRO A 136 -15.04 2.86 -1.80
C PRO A 136 -14.94 3.35 -0.37
N LEU A 137 -15.36 4.60 -0.15
CA LEU A 137 -15.71 5.05 1.19
C LEU A 137 -16.91 4.20 1.60
N GLY A 138 -16.79 3.50 2.74
CA GLY A 138 -17.79 2.61 3.27
C GLY A 138 -19.20 3.18 3.17
N GLY A 139 -20.00 2.63 2.28
CA GLY A 139 -21.41 2.90 2.17
C GLY A 139 -22.14 2.03 3.18
N SER A 140 -22.53 2.62 4.29
CA SER A 140 -23.58 2.05 5.13
C SER A 140 -24.88 1.96 4.32
N SER A 141 -25.19 0.81 3.79
CA SER A 141 -26.52 0.52 3.26
C SER A 141 -27.40 0.03 4.40
N SER A 142 -27.97 0.95 5.14
CA SER A 142 -29.20 0.71 5.84
C SER A 142 -30.36 0.85 4.86
N SER A 143 -30.87 -0.23 4.38
CA SER A 143 -32.22 -0.29 3.81
C SER A 143 -32.95 -1.45 4.47
N GLY A 144 -33.68 -1.12 5.52
CA GLY A 144 -34.69 -2.00 6.08
C GLY A 144 -35.89 -2.11 5.12
N PRO A 145 -36.54 -3.25 5.05
CA PRO A 145 -37.80 -3.36 4.34
C PRO A 145 -38.93 -2.80 5.16
N SER A 146 -39.65 -1.89 4.61
CA SER A 146 -40.97 -1.48 5.11
C SER A 146 -42.03 -2.38 4.50
N SER A 147 -42.81 -3.00 5.41
CA SER A 147 -44.18 -3.56 5.31
C SER A 147 -44.48 -4.39 4.09
#